data_752b81a04e05d33d16274eec2ebd2325
#
_entry.id   752b81a04e05d33d16274eec2ebd2325
#
_cell.length_a   1.000
_cell.length_b   1.000
_cell.length_c   1.000
_cell.angle_alpha   90.00
_cell.angle_beta   90.00
_cell.angle_gamma   90.00
#
_symmetry.space_group_name_H-M   'P 1'
#
loop_
_entity.id
_entity.type
_entity.pdbx_description
1 polymer ?
#
loop_
_entity_poly.entity_id
_entity_poly.type
_entity_poly.pdbx_seq_one_letter_code
_entity_poly.pdbx_strand_id
1 'polypeptide(L)'
;MKICIATTGPDLGSQISPVFGRAPYFLIVDSETEEFKSIENKSAQAFRGAGIAAAQTVANEKAKMVITGMVGPNAQMVLEQSGIKVISGVSGIAKEALEKFKSGELK
;
A
#
# COMPACT_ATOMS: atom_id res chain seq x y z
N MET A 1 -7.60 3.64 -12.05
CA MET A 1 -6.83 2.48 -11.56
C MET A 1 -6.80 2.52 -10.03
N LYS A 2 -6.99 1.39 -9.41
CA LYS A 2 -6.92 1.31 -7.96
C LYS A 2 -5.47 1.15 -7.50
N ILE A 3 -5.06 2.00 -6.58
CA ILE A 3 -3.72 2.01 -5.98
C ILE A 3 -3.88 1.80 -4.47
N CYS A 4 -3.04 0.95 -3.90
CA CYS A 4 -2.96 0.81 -2.45
C CYS A 4 -1.78 1.63 -1.94
N ILE A 5 -2.02 2.43 -0.92
CA ILE A 5 -0.95 3.14 -0.21
C ILE A 5 -0.94 2.63 1.23
N ALA A 6 0.18 2.06 1.66
CA ALA A 6 0.34 1.57 3.02
C ALA A 6 0.65 2.75 3.95
N THR A 7 -0.20 2.97 4.95
CA THR A 7 -0.14 4.19 5.75
C THR A 7 -0.20 3.92 7.25
N THR A 8 0.19 4.92 8.02
CA THR A 8 0.12 4.87 9.47
C THR A 8 -1.23 5.32 10.03
N GLY A 9 -2.04 5.97 9.20
CA GLY A 9 -3.35 6.45 9.59
C GLY A 9 -4.37 6.30 8.47
N PRO A 10 -5.65 6.63 8.72
CA PRO A 10 -6.74 6.26 7.81
C PRO A 10 -7.05 7.27 6.71
N ASP A 11 -6.24 8.29 6.50
CA ASP A 11 -6.53 9.29 5.48
C ASP A 11 -5.31 9.67 4.65
N LEU A 12 -5.53 10.46 3.61
CA LEU A 12 -4.47 10.87 2.68
C LEU A 12 -3.43 11.80 3.30
N GLY A 13 -3.74 12.40 4.44
CA GLY A 13 -2.76 13.18 5.20
C GLY A 13 -1.84 12.33 6.06
N SER A 14 -2.07 11.01 6.11
CA SER A 14 -1.26 10.10 6.90
C SER A 14 0.09 9.84 6.25
N GLN A 15 1.05 9.46 7.07
CA GLN A 15 2.38 9.09 6.58
C GLN A 15 2.36 7.70 5.97
N ILE A 16 3.22 7.49 4.98
CA ILE A 16 3.45 6.17 4.42
C ILE A 16 4.14 5.32 5.48
N SER A 17 3.64 4.09 5.66
CA SER A 17 4.21 3.17 6.63
C SER A 17 5.60 2.72 6.18
N PRO A 18 6.56 2.68 7.09
CA PRO A 18 7.92 2.22 6.73
C PRO A 18 7.99 0.75 6.36
N VAL A 19 7.02 -0.07 6.80
CA VAL A 19 7.01 -1.51 6.50
C VAL A 19 5.60 -1.92 6.06
N PHE A 20 5.51 -2.50 4.88
CA PHE A 20 4.23 -2.87 4.27
C PHE A 20 3.36 -3.76 5.16
N GLY A 21 3.90 -4.88 5.62
CA GLY A 21 3.13 -5.85 6.41
C GLY A 21 2.74 -5.35 7.79
N ARG A 22 3.40 -4.33 8.28
CA ARG A 22 3.14 -3.73 9.59
C ARG A 22 2.36 -2.43 9.50
N ALA A 23 1.94 -2.03 8.30
CA ALA A 23 1.16 -0.82 8.13
C ALA A 23 -0.17 -0.94 8.87
N PRO A 24 -0.53 0.05 9.71
CA PRO A 24 -1.83 0.01 10.39
C PRO A 24 -3.01 0.08 9.45
N TYR A 25 -2.86 0.76 8.31
CA TYR A 25 -3.94 0.96 7.34
C TYR A 25 -3.45 0.80 5.92
N PHE A 26 -4.37 0.45 5.04
CA PHE A 26 -4.18 0.53 3.59
C PHE A 26 -5.23 1.47 3.03
N LEU A 27 -4.79 2.46 2.27
CA LEU A 27 -5.71 3.33 1.55
C LEU A 27 -5.84 2.79 0.13
N ILE A 28 -7.06 2.49 -0.27
CA ILE A 28 -7.34 2.03 -1.63
C ILE A 28 -7.89 3.24 -2.38
N VAL A 29 -7.08 3.78 -3.28
CA VAL A 29 -7.33 5.07 -3.94
C VAL A 29 -7.58 4.84 -5.41
N ASP A 30 -8.62 5.49 -5.95
CA ASP A 30 -8.81 5.58 -7.39
C ASP A 30 -7.93 6.72 -7.91
N SER A 31 -6.97 6.41 -8.78
CA SER A 31 -6.01 7.41 -9.25
C SER A 31 -6.64 8.48 -10.13
N GLU A 32 -7.82 8.25 -10.69
CA GLU A 32 -8.49 9.20 -11.56
C GLU A 32 -9.39 10.15 -10.78
N THR A 33 -10.20 9.63 -9.87
CA THR A 33 -11.15 10.45 -9.10
C THR A 33 -10.56 10.93 -7.78
N GLU A 34 -9.51 10.27 -7.29
CA GLU A 34 -8.90 10.46 -5.97
C GLU A 34 -9.83 10.09 -4.81
N GLU A 35 -10.94 9.44 -5.11
CA GLU A 35 -11.75 8.85 -4.05
C GLU A 35 -11.00 7.67 -3.43
N PHE A 36 -11.14 7.52 -2.12
CA PHE A 36 -10.44 6.44 -1.43
C PHE A 36 -11.28 5.88 -0.30
N LYS A 37 -10.92 4.67 0.10
CA LYS A 37 -11.39 4.08 1.35
C LYS A 37 -10.18 3.61 2.14
N SER A 38 -10.29 3.64 3.46
CA SER A 38 -9.26 3.08 4.33
C SER A 38 -9.69 1.70 4.80
N ILE A 39 -8.71 0.80 4.88
CA ILE A 39 -8.91 -0.54 5.39
C ILE A 39 -7.93 -0.73 6.53
N GLU A 40 -8.43 -1.13 7.70
CA GLU A 40 -7.56 -1.45 8.81
C GLU A 40 -6.82 -2.76 8.50
N ASN A 41 -5.51 -2.76 8.71
CA ASN A 41 -4.70 -3.97 8.54
C ASN A 41 -4.71 -4.76 9.84
N LYS A 42 -5.61 -5.72 9.95
CA LYS A 42 -5.77 -6.51 11.16
C LYS A 42 -4.58 -7.40 11.46
N SER A 43 -3.71 -7.62 10.47
CA SER A 43 -2.52 -8.45 10.62
C SER A 43 -1.26 -7.67 10.96
N ALA A 44 -1.37 -6.35 11.15
CA ALA A 44 -0.20 -5.49 11.36
C ALA A 44 0.66 -5.94 12.54
N GLN A 45 0.06 -6.53 13.57
CA GLN A 45 0.75 -6.97 14.77
C GLN A 45 0.85 -8.50 14.86
N ALA A 46 0.57 -9.20 13.77
CA ALA A 46 0.66 -10.65 13.75
C ALA A 46 2.09 -11.10 14.02
N PHE A 47 2.24 -12.16 14.80
CA PHE A 47 3.55 -12.71 15.12
C PHE A 47 4.26 -13.23 13.87
N ARG A 48 3.50 -13.89 12.98
CA ARG A 48 4.02 -14.43 11.72
C ARG A 48 3.04 -14.14 10.59
N GLY A 49 3.59 -14.07 9.38
CA GLY A 49 2.77 -13.98 8.17
C GLY A 49 2.09 -12.65 7.95
N ALA A 50 2.49 -11.59 8.67
CA ALA A 50 1.87 -10.27 8.51
C ALA A 50 1.97 -9.76 7.07
N GLY A 51 3.14 -9.92 6.42
CA GLY A 51 3.34 -9.46 5.06
C GLY A 51 2.49 -10.22 4.05
N ILE A 52 2.38 -11.54 4.21
CA ILE A 52 1.58 -12.38 3.31
C ILE A 52 0.09 -12.02 3.46
N ALA A 53 -0.38 -11.90 4.70
CA ALA A 53 -1.77 -11.52 4.95
C ALA A 53 -2.10 -10.14 4.40
N ALA A 54 -1.19 -9.19 4.55
CA ALA A 54 -1.35 -7.84 4.00
C ALA A 54 -1.44 -7.89 2.47
N ALA A 55 -0.56 -8.66 1.83
CA ALA A 55 -0.56 -8.80 0.38
C ALA A 55 -1.87 -9.40 -0.12
N GLN A 56 -2.40 -10.39 0.58
CA GLN A 56 -3.69 -10.99 0.22
C GLN A 56 -4.84 -9.99 0.37
N THR A 57 -4.82 -9.18 1.43
CA THR A 57 -5.83 -8.13 1.63
C THR A 57 -5.83 -7.16 0.46
N VAL A 58 -4.65 -6.70 0.05
CA VAL A 58 -4.50 -5.77 -1.06
C VAL A 58 -4.96 -6.40 -2.38
N ALA A 59 -4.61 -7.66 -2.60
CA ALA A 59 -5.03 -8.39 -3.80
C ALA A 59 -6.55 -8.54 -3.85
N ASN A 60 -7.19 -8.81 -2.70
CA ASN A 60 -8.64 -8.93 -2.63
C ASN A 60 -9.34 -7.62 -2.96
N GLU A 61 -8.69 -6.49 -2.72
CA GLU A 61 -9.23 -5.18 -3.07
C GLU A 61 -9.02 -4.83 -4.54
N LYS A 62 -8.38 -5.70 -5.30
CA LYS A 62 -8.13 -5.54 -6.73
C LYS A 62 -7.25 -4.33 -7.05
N ALA A 63 -6.35 -3.99 -6.15
CA ALA A 63 -5.36 -2.95 -6.41
C ALA A 63 -4.40 -3.42 -7.51
N LYS A 64 -3.96 -2.49 -8.32
CA LYS A 64 -3.01 -2.77 -9.39
C LYS A 64 -1.58 -2.38 -9.01
N MET A 65 -1.44 -1.61 -7.94
CA MET A 65 -0.18 -1.08 -7.50
C MET A 65 -0.19 -0.87 -6.00
N VAL A 66 0.97 -1.00 -5.38
CA VAL A 66 1.19 -0.67 -3.98
C VAL A 66 2.30 0.37 -3.88
N ILE A 67 2.07 1.43 -3.11
CA ILE A 67 3.08 2.41 -2.74
C ILE A 67 3.33 2.25 -1.24
N THR A 68 4.58 2.02 -0.86
CA THR A 68 4.91 1.69 0.52
C THR A 68 6.39 1.96 0.81
N GLY A 69 6.77 1.82 2.07
CA GLY A 69 8.17 1.77 2.46
C GLY A 69 8.79 0.42 2.07
N MET A 70 9.29 -0.33 3.04
CA MET A 70 9.93 -1.62 2.78
C MET A 70 8.92 -2.74 2.61
N VAL A 71 9.19 -3.66 1.68
CA VAL A 71 8.39 -4.87 1.49
C VAL A 71 9.32 -6.08 1.66
N GLY A 72 8.92 -7.00 2.53
CA GLY A 72 9.67 -8.24 2.70
C GLY A 72 9.50 -9.18 1.50
N PRO A 73 10.41 -10.17 1.36
CA PRO A 73 10.42 -11.02 0.17
C PRO A 73 9.15 -11.88 0.01
N ASN A 74 8.56 -12.35 1.11
CA ASN A 74 7.35 -13.17 1.01
C ASN A 74 6.15 -12.35 0.53
N ALA A 75 5.99 -11.15 1.06
CA ALA A 75 4.93 -10.24 0.61
C ALA A 75 5.15 -9.84 -0.84
N GLN A 76 6.39 -9.52 -1.21
CA GLN A 76 6.74 -9.16 -2.58
C GLN A 76 6.32 -10.25 -3.55
N MET A 77 6.60 -11.51 -3.21
CA MET A 77 6.24 -12.65 -4.05
C MET A 77 4.73 -12.74 -4.26
N VAL A 78 3.95 -12.62 -3.19
CA VAL A 78 2.48 -12.70 -3.28
C VAL A 78 1.94 -11.55 -4.14
N LEU A 79 2.45 -10.34 -3.94
CA LEU A 79 2.02 -9.18 -4.73
C LEU A 79 2.34 -9.37 -6.21
N GLU A 80 3.54 -9.83 -6.54
CA GLU A 80 3.93 -10.06 -7.92
C GLU A 80 3.09 -11.16 -8.57
N GLN A 81 2.83 -12.24 -7.86
CA GLN A 81 1.99 -13.34 -8.36
C GLN A 81 0.55 -12.88 -8.60
N SER A 82 0.11 -11.86 -7.88
CA SER A 82 -1.22 -11.28 -8.04
C SER A 82 -1.27 -10.20 -9.12
N GLY A 83 -0.16 -9.95 -9.81
CA GLY A 83 -0.09 -8.95 -10.86
C GLY A 83 -0.04 -7.52 -10.34
N ILE A 84 0.37 -7.33 -9.10
CA ILE A 84 0.42 -6.02 -8.46
C ILE A 84 1.84 -5.46 -8.56
N LYS A 85 1.96 -4.26 -9.12
CA LYS A 85 3.24 -3.56 -9.17
C LYS A 85 3.54 -2.95 -7.80
N VAL A 86 4.79 -3.08 -7.35
CA VAL A 86 5.22 -2.55 -6.06
C VAL A 86 6.18 -1.40 -6.27
N ILE A 87 5.87 -0.26 -5.66
CA ILE A 87 6.78 0.88 -5.56
C ILE A 87 7.18 0.97 -4.08
N SER A 88 8.38 0.51 -3.78
CA SER A 88 8.90 0.46 -2.41
C SER A 88 9.90 1.59 -2.17
N GLY A 89 10.29 1.74 -0.91
CA GLY A 89 11.26 2.77 -0.53
C GLY A 89 10.69 4.19 -0.53
N VAL A 90 9.37 4.32 -0.48
CA VAL A 90 8.70 5.62 -0.47
C VAL A 90 8.43 6.05 0.97
N SER A 91 8.58 7.33 1.25
CA SER A 91 8.31 7.90 2.57
C SER A 91 7.55 9.22 2.38
N GLY A 92 7.12 9.80 3.49
CA GLY A 92 6.40 11.07 3.48
C GLY A 92 4.90 10.89 3.60
N ILE A 93 4.15 11.82 3.08
CA ILE A 93 2.69 11.87 3.20
C ILE A 93 2.04 11.16 2.01
N ALA A 94 0.99 10.38 2.29
CA ALA A 94 0.31 9.59 1.26
C ALA A 94 -0.17 10.44 0.09
N LYS A 95 -0.77 11.58 0.36
CA LYS A 95 -1.26 12.46 -0.71
C LYS A 95 -0.13 12.94 -1.62
N GLU A 96 1.01 13.27 -1.03
CA GLU A 96 2.18 13.71 -1.82
C GLU A 96 2.70 12.58 -2.71
N ALA A 97 2.73 11.36 -2.20
CA ALA A 97 3.13 10.21 -3.00
C ALA A 97 2.16 9.96 -4.15
N LEU A 98 0.86 10.11 -3.90
CA LEU A 98 -0.15 9.99 -4.94
C LEU A 98 0.07 11.03 -6.04
N GLU A 99 0.33 12.28 -5.66
CA GLU A 99 0.60 13.35 -6.61
C GLU A 99 1.85 13.07 -7.44
N LYS A 100 2.92 12.58 -6.81
CA LYS A 100 4.15 12.21 -7.51
C LYS A 100 3.91 11.06 -8.48
N PHE A 101 3.11 10.09 -8.09
CA PHE A 101 2.73 9.01 -8.99
C PHE A 101 1.99 9.56 -10.22
N LYS A 102 1.02 10.44 -10.00
CA LYS A 102 0.22 11.00 -11.09
C LYS A 102 1.05 11.88 -12.03
N SER A 103 2.08 12.52 -11.53
CA SER A 103 2.98 13.36 -12.34
C SER A 103 4.09 12.54 -13.01
N GLY A 104 4.18 11.24 -12.76
CA GLY A 104 5.20 10.38 -13.36
C GLY A 104 6.51 10.32 -12.60
N GLU A 105 6.59 10.95 -11.42
CA GLU A 105 7.81 10.93 -10.61
C GLU A 105 8.04 9.61 -9.88
N LEU A 106 6.97 8.85 -9.61
CA LEU A 106 7.06 7.51 -9.03
C LEU A 106 6.77 6.46 -10.11
N LYS A 107 7.61 5.45 -10.18
CA LYS A 107 7.47 4.39 -11.18
C LYS A 107 7.43 3.01 -10.57
#